data_262874a7295f9bca4aaf4e95c21c7cfe
#
_entry.id   262874a7295f9bca4aaf4e95c21c7cfe
#
_cell.length_a   1.000
_cell.length_b   1.000
_cell.length_c   1.000
_cell.angle_alpha   90.00
_cell.angle_beta   90.00
_cell.angle_gamma   90.00
#
_symmetry.space_group_name_H-M   'P 1'
#
loop_
_entity.id
_entity.type
_entity.pdbx_description
1 polymer ?
#
loop_
_entity_poly.entity_id
_entity_poly.type
_entity_poly.pdbx_seq_one_letter_code
_entity_poly.pdbx_strand_id
1 'polypeptide(L)'
;MRAAGAVCRIVPSSRPVTTATMSAQTPGLDAQRHAAQLAFIASGAPLRLGSLAGFALDLAALQALQPGDAAVEALLDGGLSARVYRLQLDGRRWTLKRARATALVRNIDGQTAFLNELQRRIDLQRLKRRPGGELRWAGIVDTQFGSFRDGLLLSPWIEGEHVDAWDERRLTQLLGLACELWLEGLFEWDLCRGNLLDDGRQLRLFDFGYMYRFDPRCQFSSAGRGDDMPLFHPAERFESRCLCAQLLALEQRGEGDAALALFRLEKELALEAYRRMRSRVAARGATALVLAWL
;
A
#
# COMPACT_ATOMS: atom_id res chain seq x y z
N MET A 1 38.52 -61.47 22.38
CA MET A 1 37.11 -61.77 22.06
C MET A 1 36.64 -60.77 20.99
N ARG A 2 36.38 -61.28 19.80
CA ARG A 2 35.99 -60.47 18.62
C ARG A 2 34.45 -60.39 18.57
N ALA A 3 33.83 -59.19 18.54
CA ALA A 3 32.43 -58.98 18.28
C ALA A 3 32.18 -58.75 16.80
N ALA A 4 31.36 -59.58 16.20
CA ALA A 4 30.97 -59.53 14.79
C ALA A 4 29.98 -58.42 14.52
N GLY A 5 30.27 -57.57 13.53
CA GLY A 5 29.36 -56.55 13.02
C GLY A 5 28.36 -57.15 12.06
N ALA A 6 27.08 -56.93 12.29
CA ALA A 6 26.01 -57.28 11.38
C ALA A 6 25.86 -56.16 10.29
N VAL A 7 26.08 -56.51 9.02
CA VAL A 7 25.87 -55.64 7.88
C VAL A 7 24.40 -55.76 7.44
N CYS A 8 23.66 -54.68 7.63
CA CYS A 8 22.29 -54.55 7.13
C CYS A 8 22.32 -54.28 5.63
N ARG A 9 21.88 -55.22 4.79
CA ARG A 9 21.70 -55.02 3.33
C ARG A 9 20.39 -54.35 3.09
N ILE A 10 20.46 -53.11 2.57
CA ILE A 10 19.29 -52.37 2.06
C ILE A 10 19.03 -52.88 0.63
N VAL A 11 17.85 -53.48 0.41
CA VAL A 11 17.34 -53.87 -0.90
C VAL A 11 16.63 -52.65 -1.53
N PRO A 12 16.99 -52.17 -2.71
CA PRO A 12 16.26 -51.04 -3.34
C PRO A 12 14.94 -51.55 -3.89
N SER A 13 13.83 -51.06 -3.29
CA SER A 13 12.49 -51.25 -3.84
C SER A 13 12.29 -50.28 -5.02
N SER A 14 12.34 -50.78 -6.24
CA SER A 14 11.97 -50.05 -7.45
C SER A 14 10.44 -49.94 -7.56
N ARG A 15 9.87 -48.87 -7.02
CA ARG A 15 8.52 -48.45 -7.36
C ARG A 15 8.59 -47.64 -8.69
N PRO A 16 7.68 -47.87 -9.65
CA PRO A 16 7.63 -47.04 -10.86
C PRO A 16 7.27 -45.62 -10.49
N VAL A 17 8.10 -44.66 -10.89
CA VAL A 17 7.82 -43.22 -10.79
C VAL A 17 6.68 -42.96 -11.81
N THR A 18 5.46 -42.86 -11.32
CA THR A 18 4.34 -42.34 -12.09
C THR A 18 4.66 -40.89 -12.40
N THR A 19 4.94 -40.59 -13.67
CA THR A 19 5.02 -39.21 -14.15
C THR A 19 3.63 -38.60 -13.98
N ALA A 20 3.46 -37.88 -12.85
CA ALA A 20 2.30 -37.03 -12.66
C ALA A 20 2.38 -35.93 -13.72
N THR A 21 1.41 -35.96 -14.64
CA THR A 21 1.14 -34.90 -15.60
C THR A 21 1.02 -33.61 -14.74
N MET A 22 1.97 -32.69 -14.89
CA MET A 22 1.88 -31.36 -14.26
C MET A 22 0.64 -30.69 -14.85
N SER A 23 -0.45 -30.68 -14.07
CA SER A 23 -1.57 -29.79 -14.35
C SER A 23 -1.01 -28.38 -14.34
N ALA A 24 -1.29 -27.58 -15.37
CA ALA A 24 -0.91 -26.18 -15.41
C ALA A 24 -1.48 -25.50 -14.15
N GLN A 25 -0.63 -25.21 -13.16
CA GLN A 25 -1.03 -24.54 -11.94
C GLN A 25 -1.54 -23.16 -12.32
N THR A 26 -2.74 -22.80 -11.86
CA THR A 26 -3.26 -21.44 -12.03
C THR A 26 -2.25 -20.46 -11.44
N PRO A 27 -1.82 -19.43 -12.21
CA PRO A 27 -0.85 -18.45 -11.71
C PRO A 27 -1.32 -17.83 -10.40
N GLY A 28 -0.41 -17.61 -9.46
CA GLY A 28 -0.71 -16.92 -8.20
C GLY A 28 -1.27 -15.50 -8.46
N LEU A 29 -1.93 -14.92 -7.47
CA LEU A 29 -2.60 -13.61 -7.59
C LEU A 29 -1.64 -12.50 -8.03
N ASP A 30 -0.42 -12.50 -7.51
CA ASP A 30 0.61 -11.52 -7.92
C ASP A 30 1.01 -11.69 -9.39
N ALA A 31 1.20 -12.91 -9.86
CA ALA A 31 1.51 -13.17 -11.27
C ALA A 31 0.37 -12.72 -12.21
N GLN A 32 -0.89 -12.93 -11.80
CA GLN A 32 -2.05 -12.45 -12.56
C GLN A 32 -2.10 -10.92 -12.59
N ARG A 33 -1.86 -10.26 -11.46
CA ARG A 33 -1.79 -8.80 -11.36
C ARG A 33 -0.68 -8.24 -12.24
N HIS A 34 0.53 -8.79 -12.15
CA HIS A 34 1.68 -8.38 -12.97
C HIS A 34 1.37 -8.53 -14.48
N ALA A 35 0.82 -9.67 -14.90
CA ALA A 35 0.44 -9.89 -16.29
C ALA A 35 -0.57 -8.84 -16.76
N ALA A 36 -1.59 -8.53 -15.96
CA ALA A 36 -2.61 -7.52 -16.29
C ALA A 36 -2.01 -6.11 -16.38
N GLN A 37 -1.11 -5.74 -15.47
CA GLN A 37 -0.44 -4.44 -15.50
C GLN A 37 0.49 -4.29 -16.71
N LEU A 38 1.28 -5.33 -17.04
CA LEU A 38 2.16 -5.32 -18.20
C LEU A 38 1.35 -5.28 -19.52
N ALA A 39 0.26 -6.03 -19.59
CA ALA A 39 -0.66 -6.00 -20.75
C ALA A 39 -1.29 -4.61 -20.92
N PHE A 40 -1.68 -3.94 -19.81
CA PHE A 40 -2.18 -2.57 -19.85
C PHE A 40 -1.11 -1.59 -20.39
N ILE A 41 0.13 -1.69 -19.90
CA ILE A 41 1.24 -0.85 -20.39
C ILE A 41 1.47 -1.09 -21.88
N ALA A 42 1.52 -2.35 -22.32
CA ALA A 42 1.75 -2.72 -23.72
C ALA A 42 0.62 -2.24 -24.66
N SER A 43 -0.62 -2.18 -24.15
CA SER A 43 -1.78 -1.72 -24.94
C SER A 43 -1.70 -0.23 -25.31
N GLY A 44 -0.91 0.57 -24.62
CA GLY A 44 -0.87 2.02 -24.79
C GLY A 44 -2.19 2.72 -24.44
N ALA A 45 -3.12 2.03 -23.75
CA ALA A 45 -4.41 2.59 -23.38
C ALA A 45 -4.26 3.83 -22.50
N PRO A 46 -5.08 4.87 -22.67
CA PRO A 46 -5.04 6.04 -21.82
C PRO A 46 -5.61 5.71 -20.43
N LEU A 47 -4.94 6.21 -19.39
CA LEU A 47 -5.47 6.23 -18.04
C LEU A 47 -5.32 7.65 -17.50
N ARG A 48 -6.44 8.29 -17.22
CA ARG A 48 -6.50 9.68 -16.75
C ARG A 48 -7.46 9.83 -15.57
N LEU A 49 -7.16 10.80 -14.72
CA LEU A 49 -7.98 11.20 -13.56
C LEU A 49 -7.98 12.73 -13.48
N GLY A 50 -9.13 13.32 -13.21
CA GLY A 50 -9.27 14.76 -12.99
C GLY A 50 -9.07 15.59 -14.26
N SER A 51 -8.81 16.91 -14.09
CA SER A 51 -8.69 17.87 -15.17
C SER A 51 -7.71 18.98 -14.79
N LEU A 52 -7.04 19.54 -15.81
CA LEU A 52 -6.24 20.77 -15.71
C LEU A 52 -7.05 22.00 -16.16
N ALA A 53 -8.35 21.86 -16.45
CA ALA A 53 -9.19 23.02 -16.80
C ALA A 53 -9.20 24.03 -15.65
N GLY A 54 -8.84 25.27 -15.94
CA GLY A 54 -8.70 26.34 -14.94
C GLY A 54 -7.46 26.24 -14.05
N PHE A 55 -6.54 25.30 -14.32
CA PHE A 55 -5.25 25.25 -13.64
C PHE A 55 -4.25 26.22 -14.30
N ALA A 56 -3.35 26.80 -13.50
CA ALA A 56 -2.42 27.83 -13.97
C ALA A 56 -1.42 27.34 -15.04
N LEU A 57 -1.12 26.05 -15.05
CA LEU A 57 -0.21 25.42 -16.02
C LEU A 57 -0.95 24.33 -16.81
N ASP A 58 -0.71 24.30 -18.10
CA ASP A 58 -1.17 23.20 -18.95
C ASP A 58 -0.27 21.95 -18.83
N LEU A 59 -0.63 20.91 -19.56
CA LEU A 59 0.09 19.65 -19.54
C LEU A 59 1.55 19.79 -19.99
N ALA A 60 1.79 20.55 -21.06
CA ALA A 60 3.13 20.73 -21.63
C ALA A 60 4.03 21.50 -20.66
N ALA A 61 3.50 22.56 -20.05
CA ALA A 61 4.22 23.33 -19.03
C ALA A 61 4.58 22.46 -17.81
N LEU A 62 3.64 21.64 -17.30
CA LEU A 62 3.92 20.72 -16.19
C LEU A 62 5.00 19.67 -16.52
N GLN A 63 5.02 19.18 -17.76
CA GLN A 63 6.06 18.25 -18.23
C GLN A 63 7.44 18.92 -18.35
N ALA A 64 7.48 20.19 -18.73
CA ALA A 64 8.71 20.94 -18.96
C ALA A 64 9.39 21.45 -17.68
N LEU A 65 8.67 21.53 -16.53
CA LEU A 65 9.18 22.07 -15.28
C LEU A 65 10.55 21.51 -14.89
N GLN A 66 11.45 22.40 -14.50
CA GLN A 66 12.79 22.06 -14.01
C GLN A 66 13.01 22.63 -12.60
N PRO A 67 13.91 22.05 -11.82
CA PRO A 67 14.40 22.70 -10.60
C PRO A 67 14.97 24.09 -10.95
N GLY A 68 14.52 25.12 -10.23
CA GLY A 68 14.90 26.52 -10.48
C GLY A 68 13.86 27.34 -11.24
N ASP A 69 12.84 26.71 -11.83
CA ASP A 69 11.70 27.46 -12.40
C ASP A 69 10.92 28.16 -11.28
N ALA A 70 10.37 29.35 -11.57
CA ALA A 70 9.66 30.18 -10.60
C ALA A 70 8.48 29.45 -9.90
N ALA A 71 7.86 28.49 -10.58
CA ALA A 71 6.78 27.67 -10.03
C ALA A 71 7.26 26.55 -9.10
N VAL A 72 8.57 26.23 -9.08
CA VAL A 72 9.14 25.09 -8.34
C VAL A 72 9.78 25.56 -7.04
N GLU A 73 9.12 25.35 -5.90
CA GLU A 73 9.70 25.64 -4.59
C GLU A 73 10.79 24.64 -4.19
N ALA A 74 10.60 23.36 -4.50
CA ALA A 74 11.54 22.31 -4.13
C ALA A 74 11.41 21.06 -5.02
N LEU A 75 12.53 20.38 -5.23
CA LEU A 75 12.59 18.99 -5.70
C LEU A 75 12.80 18.06 -4.50
N LEU A 76 11.89 17.11 -4.29
CA LEU A 76 11.96 16.09 -3.25
C LEU A 76 12.41 14.78 -3.91
N ASP A 77 13.71 14.52 -3.93
CA ASP A 77 14.29 13.46 -4.79
C ASP A 77 14.26 12.05 -4.18
N GLY A 78 13.54 11.84 -3.07
CA GLY A 78 13.43 10.52 -2.42
C GLY A 78 12.51 9.50 -3.10
N GLY A 79 11.77 9.89 -4.17
CA GLY A 79 10.79 9.02 -4.82
C GLY A 79 11.41 7.93 -5.69
N LEU A 80 11.01 6.66 -5.48
CA LEU A 80 11.55 5.50 -6.19
C LEU A 80 10.98 5.34 -7.61
N SER A 81 9.70 5.61 -7.80
CA SER A 81 8.98 5.48 -9.07
C SER A 81 8.80 6.82 -9.81
N ALA A 82 8.88 7.94 -9.10
CA ALA A 82 8.68 9.28 -9.63
C ALA A 82 9.62 10.30 -8.99
N ARG A 83 9.88 11.41 -9.67
CA ARG A 83 10.41 12.64 -9.06
C ARG A 83 9.25 13.44 -8.50
N VAL A 84 9.42 14.02 -7.32
CA VAL A 84 8.37 14.76 -6.63
C VAL A 84 8.79 16.23 -6.52
N TYR A 85 7.95 17.10 -7.03
CA TYR A 85 8.15 18.55 -6.99
C TYR A 85 7.12 19.18 -6.08
N ARG A 86 7.54 20.10 -5.23
CA ARG A 86 6.65 21.05 -4.55
C ARG A 86 6.54 22.29 -5.43
N LEU A 87 5.33 22.59 -5.84
CA LEU A 87 5.04 23.75 -6.67
C LEU A 87 4.31 24.83 -5.86
N GLN A 88 4.55 26.10 -6.22
CA GLN A 88 3.78 27.26 -5.76
C GLN A 88 3.09 27.89 -6.97
N LEU A 89 1.76 27.80 -7.03
CA LEU A 89 0.94 28.31 -8.14
C LEU A 89 -0.31 28.99 -7.56
N ASP A 90 -0.61 30.20 -8.00
CA ASP A 90 -1.79 30.97 -7.60
C ASP A 90 -2.01 31.03 -6.07
N GLY A 91 -0.92 31.28 -5.33
CA GLY A 91 -0.96 31.34 -3.88
C GLY A 91 -1.18 30.01 -3.16
N ARG A 92 -1.18 28.88 -3.87
CA ARG A 92 -1.37 27.52 -3.34
C ARG A 92 -0.17 26.64 -3.64
N ARG A 93 0.09 25.71 -2.74
CA ARG A 93 1.10 24.68 -2.93
C ARG A 93 0.50 23.40 -3.51
N TRP A 94 1.30 22.75 -4.36
CA TRP A 94 0.93 21.52 -5.05
C TRP A 94 2.07 20.52 -5.01
N THR A 95 1.73 19.24 -5.02
CA THR A 95 2.65 18.14 -5.24
C THR A 95 2.51 17.66 -6.68
N LEU A 96 3.58 17.75 -7.45
CA LEU A 96 3.68 17.15 -8.78
C LEU A 96 4.60 15.92 -8.69
N LYS A 97 4.06 14.73 -8.92
CA LYS A 97 4.87 13.53 -9.18
C LYS A 97 5.04 13.38 -10.69
N ARG A 98 6.29 13.25 -11.12
CA ARG A 98 6.65 12.98 -12.51
C ARG A 98 7.32 11.63 -12.60
N ALA A 99 6.70 10.66 -13.30
CA ALA A 99 7.19 9.31 -13.44
C ALA A 99 8.64 9.29 -13.95
N ARG A 100 9.46 8.42 -13.38
CA ARG A 100 10.79 8.15 -13.91
C ARG A 100 10.66 7.31 -15.18
N ALA A 101 11.52 7.50 -16.16
CA ALA A 101 11.57 6.66 -17.35
C ALA A 101 11.81 5.18 -16.98
N THR A 102 12.58 4.94 -15.91
CA THR A 102 12.77 3.64 -15.28
C THR A 102 12.73 3.84 -13.77
N ALA A 103 11.86 3.10 -13.07
CA ALA A 103 11.82 3.14 -11.62
C ALA A 103 13.13 2.61 -11.01
N LEU A 104 13.52 3.14 -9.85
CA LEU A 104 14.75 2.72 -9.17
C LEU A 104 14.62 1.30 -8.60
N VAL A 105 13.42 0.87 -8.26
CA VAL A 105 13.13 -0.53 -7.87
C VAL A 105 12.92 -1.35 -9.13
N ARG A 106 13.78 -2.35 -9.37
CA ARG A 106 13.85 -3.07 -10.65
C ARG A 106 12.90 -4.24 -10.80
N ASN A 107 12.23 -4.68 -9.72
CA ASN A 107 11.20 -5.73 -9.83
C ASN A 107 9.93 -5.20 -10.54
N ILE A 108 9.02 -6.10 -10.88
CA ILE A 108 7.79 -5.76 -11.62
C ILE A 108 6.94 -4.76 -10.82
N ASP A 109 6.81 -4.94 -9.50
CA ASP A 109 6.04 -4.03 -8.66
C ASP A 109 6.59 -2.61 -8.71
N GLY A 110 7.91 -2.43 -8.63
CA GLY A 110 8.55 -1.12 -8.77
C GLY A 110 8.33 -0.50 -10.14
N GLN A 111 8.45 -1.28 -11.22
CA GLN A 111 8.26 -0.79 -12.59
C GLN A 111 6.78 -0.43 -12.88
N THR A 112 5.84 -1.06 -12.20
CA THR A 112 4.40 -0.79 -12.36
C THR A 112 3.82 0.12 -11.28
N ALA A 113 4.61 0.58 -10.31
CA ALA A 113 4.15 1.34 -9.16
C ALA A 113 3.42 2.64 -9.54
N PHE A 114 3.91 3.39 -10.54
CA PHE A 114 3.24 4.61 -10.99
C PHE A 114 1.89 4.33 -11.65
N LEU A 115 1.78 3.28 -12.47
CA LEU A 115 0.50 2.81 -13.01
C LEU A 115 -0.46 2.43 -11.89
N ASN A 116 0.03 1.64 -10.94
CA ASN A 116 -0.77 1.18 -9.81
C ASN A 116 -1.25 2.36 -8.95
N GLU A 117 -0.38 3.32 -8.64
CA GLU A 117 -0.77 4.53 -7.90
C GLU A 117 -1.91 5.26 -8.59
N LEU A 118 -1.82 5.50 -9.90
CA LEU A 118 -2.88 6.20 -10.62
C LEU A 118 -4.20 5.41 -10.65
N GLN A 119 -4.14 4.08 -10.81
CA GLN A 119 -5.32 3.22 -10.71
C GLN A 119 -5.97 3.32 -9.32
N ARG A 120 -5.18 3.29 -8.25
CA ARG A 120 -5.68 3.43 -6.87
C ARG A 120 -6.25 4.82 -6.61
N ARG A 121 -5.63 5.86 -7.13
CA ARG A 121 -6.17 7.23 -7.05
C ARG A 121 -7.56 7.33 -7.68
N ILE A 122 -7.78 6.67 -8.82
CA ILE A 122 -9.11 6.59 -9.46
C ILE A 122 -10.11 5.88 -8.56
N ASP A 123 -9.71 4.75 -7.94
CA ASP A 123 -10.57 4.02 -7.02
C ASP A 123 -10.95 4.84 -5.80
N LEU A 124 -9.97 5.45 -5.16
CA LEU A 124 -10.14 6.28 -3.96
C LEU A 124 -10.99 7.52 -4.25
N GLN A 125 -10.84 8.15 -5.41
CA GLN A 125 -11.71 9.26 -5.84
C GLN A 125 -13.17 8.81 -6.04
N ARG A 126 -13.39 7.61 -6.55
CA ARG A 126 -14.74 7.03 -6.65
C ARG A 126 -15.35 6.80 -5.26
N LEU A 127 -14.55 6.32 -4.32
CA LEU A 127 -14.98 6.14 -2.92
C LEU A 127 -15.33 7.48 -2.26
N LYS A 128 -14.53 8.52 -2.45
CA LYS A 128 -14.79 9.87 -1.94
C LYS A 128 -16.10 10.46 -2.46
N ARG A 129 -16.46 10.19 -3.71
CA ARG A 129 -17.70 10.70 -4.36
C ARG A 129 -18.97 10.00 -3.89
N ARG A 130 -18.89 8.90 -3.14
CA ARG A 130 -20.06 8.25 -2.54
C ARG A 130 -20.65 9.12 -1.43
N PRO A 131 -21.96 9.03 -1.13
CA PRO A 131 -22.55 9.74 0.00
C PRO A 131 -21.76 9.50 1.30
N GLY A 132 -21.37 10.58 1.97
CA GLY A 132 -20.52 10.54 3.17
C GLY A 132 -19.05 10.13 2.91
N GLY A 133 -18.66 9.94 1.65
CA GLY A 133 -17.32 9.51 1.29
C GLY A 133 -16.24 10.53 1.61
N GLU A 134 -16.51 11.83 1.48
CA GLU A 134 -15.54 12.88 1.80
C GLU A 134 -15.03 12.80 3.24
N LEU A 135 -15.93 12.63 4.21
CA LEU A 135 -15.56 12.49 5.62
C LEU A 135 -14.89 11.15 5.89
N ARG A 136 -15.43 10.06 5.34
CA ARG A 136 -14.88 8.71 5.54
C ARG A 136 -13.44 8.59 5.02
N TRP A 137 -13.14 9.21 3.89
CA TRP A 137 -11.86 9.15 3.22
C TRP A 137 -11.05 10.44 3.37
N ALA A 138 -11.34 11.24 4.41
CA ALA A 138 -10.61 12.48 4.69
C ALA A 138 -9.10 12.24 4.88
N GLY A 139 -8.70 11.07 5.40
CA GLY A 139 -7.30 10.67 5.51
C GLY A 139 -6.59 10.34 4.20
N ILE A 140 -7.29 10.33 3.06
CA ILE A 140 -6.70 10.08 1.73
C ILE A 140 -6.46 11.41 1.02
N VAL A 141 -5.26 11.62 0.47
CA VAL A 141 -4.95 12.81 -0.32
C VAL A 141 -5.87 12.94 -1.56
N ASP A 142 -6.21 14.16 -1.90
CA ASP A 142 -6.95 14.47 -3.12
C ASP A 142 -6.05 14.43 -4.35
N THR A 143 -6.67 14.28 -5.53
CA THR A 143 -5.97 14.31 -6.81
C THR A 143 -6.63 15.32 -7.72
N GLN A 144 -5.87 16.32 -8.16
CA GLN A 144 -6.31 17.31 -9.14
C GLN A 144 -6.29 16.74 -10.55
N PHE A 145 -5.17 16.11 -10.90
CA PHE A 145 -4.96 15.55 -12.23
C PHE A 145 -4.00 14.35 -12.15
N GLY A 146 -4.19 13.38 -13.02
CA GLY A 146 -3.27 12.29 -13.24
C GLY A 146 -3.38 11.74 -14.66
N SER A 147 -2.23 11.42 -15.26
CA SER A 147 -2.14 10.79 -16.57
C SER A 147 -0.98 9.80 -16.59
N PHE A 148 -1.29 8.54 -16.87
CA PHE A 148 -0.26 7.50 -16.97
C PHE A 148 0.65 7.72 -18.18
N ARG A 149 0.03 8.00 -19.36
CA ARG A 149 0.77 8.21 -20.60
C ARG A 149 1.72 9.42 -20.54
N ASP A 150 1.29 10.47 -19.86
CA ASP A 150 2.07 11.70 -19.70
C ASP A 150 3.03 11.62 -18.50
N GLY A 151 2.92 10.57 -17.67
CA GLY A 151 3.76 10.35 -16.50
C GLY A 151 3.58 11.39 -15.41
N LEU A 152 2.38 11.99 -15.26
CA LEU A 152 2.11 13.07 -14.33
C LEU A 152 1.01 12.71 -13.33
N LEU A 153 1.22 13.13 -12.08
CA LEU A 153 0.22 13.10 -11.01
C LEU A 153 0.34 14.39 -10.19
N LEU A 154 -0.76 15.15 -10.14
CA LEU A 154 -0.86 16.43 -9.46
C LEU A 154 -1.87 16.33 -8.32
N SER A 155 -1.47 16.76 -7.13
CA SER A 155 -2.29 16.76 -5.91
C SER A 155 -2.11 18.06 -5.15
N PRO A 156 -3.08 18.54 -4.38
CA PRO A 156 -2.83 19.58 -3.39
C PRO A 156 -1.67 19.17 -2.48
N TRP A 157 -0.84 20.14 -2.12
CA TRP A 157 0.19 19.92 -1.10
C TRP A 157 -0.47 19.67 0.27
N ILE A 158 0.05 18.73 1.02
CA ILE A 158 -0.39 18.47 2.39
C ILE A 158 0.50 19.27 3.33
N GLU A 159 -0.07 20.28 3.99
CA GLU A 159 0.61 21.00 5.08
C GLU A 159 0.57 20.09 6.31
N GLY A 160 1.65 19.39 6.58
CA GLY A 160 1.77 18.44 7.68
C GLY A 160 3.19 17.93 7.84
N GLU A 161 3.42 17.22 8.92
CA GLU A 161 4.72 16.65 9.28
C GLU A 161 4.66 15.13 9.28
N HIS A 162 5.79 14.49 9.03
CA HIS A 162 5.90 13.04 9.19
C HIS A 162 5.68 12.64 10.66
N VAL A 163 4.98 11.53 10.84
CA VAL A 163 4.64 11.04 12.18
C VAL A 163 5.88 10.46 12.85
N ASP A 164 6.38 11.16 13.87
CA ASP A 164 7.53 10.73 14.68
C ASP A 164 7.12 10.04 15.97
N ALA A 165 5.91 10.31 16.46
CA ALA A 165 5.37 9.71 17.67
C ALA A 165 3.91 9.30 17.48
N TRP A 166 3.59 8.10 17.90
CA TRP A 166 2.23 7.54 17.83
C TRP A 166 1.53 7.77 19.16
N ASP A 167 0.28 8.21 19.09
CA ASP A 167 -0.66 8.40 20.19
C ASP A 167 -2.02 7.79 19.84
N GLU A 168 -2.94 7.79 20.78
CA GLU A 168 -4.28 7.23 20.62
C GLU A 168 -5.03 7.80 19.39
N ARG A 169 -4.97 9.11 19.17
CA ARG A 169 -5.62 9.78 18.05
C ARG A 169 -5.07 9.27 16.72
N ARG A 170 -3.74 9.26 16.57
CA ARG A 170 -3.07 8.83 15.34
C ARG A 170 -3.29 7.35 15.07
N LEU A 171 -3.18 6.51 16.10
CA LEU A 171 -3.44 5.07 16.01
C LEU A 171 -4.89 4.81 15.60
N THR A 172 -5.87 5.46 16.24
CA THR A 172 -7.28 5.31 15.90
C THR A 172 -7.56 5.70 14.45
N GLN A 173 -7.00 6.81 13.98
CA GLN A 173 -7.18 7.28 12.60
C GLN A 173 -6.53 6.32 11.60
N LEU A 174 -5.31 5.87 11.86
CA LEU A 174 -4.60 4.96 10.95
C LEU A 174 -5.28 3.60 10.86
N LEU A 175 -5.54 2.96 12.00
CA LEU A 175 -6.18 1.64 12.05
C LEU A 175 -7.60 1.70 11.46
N GLY A 176 -8.34 2.78 11.74
CA GLY A 176 -9.64 3.00 11.14
C GLY A 176 -9.55 3.12 9.62
N LEU A 177 -8.65 3.94 9.09
CA LEU A 177 -8.43 4.10 7.66
C LEU A 177 -7.99 2.78 6.99
N ALA A 178 -7.05 2.06 7.59
CA ALA A 178 -6.55 0.80 7.06
C ALA A 178 -7.65 -0.28 7.00
N CYS A 179 -8.52 -0.36 8.03
CA CYS A 179 -9.68 -1.25 8.03
C CYS A 179 -10.73 -0.86 6.99
N GLU A 180 -10.99 0.45 6.78
CA GLU A 180 -11.89 0.91 5.73
C GLU A 180 -11.35 0.56 4.33
N LEU A 181 -10.07 0.77 4.07
CA LEU A 181 -9.41 0.37 2.83
C LEU A 181 -9.54 -1.14 2.61
N TRP A 182 -9.27 -1.94 3.64
CA TRP A 182 -9.39 -3.39 3.58
C TRP A 182 -10.83 -3.82 3.24
N LEU A 183 -11.84 -3.21 3.85
CA LEU A 183 -13.26 -3.48 3.55
C LEU A 183 -13.68 -3.13 2.11
N GLU A 184 -13.01 -2.17 1.49
CA GLU A 184 -13.22 -1.82 0.07
C GLU A 184 -12.33 -2.65 -0.88
N GLY A 185 -11.63 -3.67 -0.35
CA GLY A 185 -10.77 -4.55 -1.13
C GLY A 185 -9.49 -3.89 -1.60
N LEU A 186 -8.94 -2.99 -0.79
CA LEU A 186 -7.67 -2.30 -1.02
C LEU A 186 -6.70 -2.64 0.11
N PHE A 187 -5.58 -3.28 -0.21
CA PHE A 187 -4.55 -3.63 0.77
C PHE A 187 -3.30 -2.80 0.53
N GLU A 188 -2.94 -1.96 1.52
CA GLU A 188 -1.73 -1.13 1.46
C GLU A 188 -0.55 -1.88 2.08
N TRP A 189 0.44 -2.20 1.25
CA TRP A 189 1.65 -2.90 1.66
C TRP A 189 2.70 -1.98 2.25
N ASP A 190 2.65 -0.69 1.93
CA ASP A 190 3.67 0.28 2.31
C ASP A 190 3.14 1.33 3.30
N LEU A 191 2.49 0.86 4.39
CA LEU A 191 2.11 1.71 5.52
C LEU A 191 3.35 2.17 6.29
N CYS A 192 4.25 2.89 5.63
CA CYS A 192 5.47 3.39 6.23
C CYS A 192 5.36 4.88 6.58
N ARG A 193 6.26 5.35 7.46
CA ARG A 193 6.34 6.76 7.87
C ARG A 193 6.43 7.72 6.68
N GLY A 194 7.15 7.32 5.62
CA GLY A 194 7.36 8.14 4.43
C GLY A 194 6.08 8.45 3.66
N ASN A 195 5.01 7.68 3.86
CA ASN A 195 3.74 7.78 3.15
C ASN A 195 2.61 8.41 3.99
N LEU A 196 2.94 8.86 5.21
CA LEU A 196 2.01 9.42 6.18
C LEU A 196 2.45 10.81 6.63
N LEU A 197 1.51 11.76 6.61
CA LEU A 197 1.66 13.09 7.20
C LEU A 197 0.54 13.34 8.21
N ASP A 198 0.84 14.06 9.28
CA ASP A 198 -0.13 14.56 10.24
C ASP A 198 -0.28 16.08 10.06
N ASP A 199 -1.46 16.54 9.67
CA ASP A 199 -1.76 17.98 9.53
C ASP A 199 -2.20 18.64 10.87
N GLY A 200 -2.00 17.94 11.99
CA GLY A 200 -2.42 18.35 13.32
C GLY A 200 -3.86 17.93 13.69
N ARG A 201 -4.68 17.60 12.71
CA ARG A 201 -6.07 17.15 12.88
C ARG A 201 -6.29 15.75 12.32
N GLN A 202 -5.74 15.48 11.16
CA GLN A 202 -5.98 14.26 10.38
C GLN A 202 -4.68 13.67 9.86
N LEU A 203 -4.51 12.36 10.01
CA LEU A 203 -3.49 11.63 9.27
C LEU A 203 -3.84 11.58 7.78
N ARG A 204 -2.83 11.83 6.95
CA ARG A 204 -2.94 11.84 5.48
C ARG A 204 -2.05 10.76 4.89
N LEU A 205 -2.67 9.81 4.18
CA LEU A 205 -1.97 8.81 3.37
C LEU A 205 -1.95 9.31 1.92
N PHE A 206 -0.79 9.30 1.25
CA PHE A 206 -0.61 9.97 -0.04
C PHE A 206 0.15 9.18 -1.11
N ASP A 207 0.76 8.06 -0.81
CA ASP A 207 1.41 7.18 -1.79
C ASP A 207 0.69 5.83 -1.86
N PHE A 208 0.33 5.38 -3.07
CA PHE A 208 -0.46 4.17 -3.29
C PHE A 208 0.18 3.23 -4.32
N GLY A 209 1.48 3.39 -4.56
CA GLY A 209 2.23 2.58 -5.53
C GLY A 209 2.22 1.09 -5.20
N TYR A 210 2.07 0.74 -3.94
CA TYR A 210 2.04 -0.62 -3.43
C TYR A 210 0.69 -0.99 -2.79
N MET A 211 -0.37 -0.25 -3.08
CA MET A 211 -1.73 -0.61 -2.69
C MET A 211 -2.36 -1.49 -3.76
N TYR A 212 -2.79 -2.70 -3.42
CA TYR A 212 -3.34 -3.64 -4.40
C TYR A 212 -4.77 -4.05 -4.06
N ARG A 213 -5.53 -4.37 -5.12
CA ARG A 213 -6.91 -4.87 -4.99
C ARG A 213 -6.93 -6.34 -4.60
N PHE A 214 -7.96 -6.71 -3.82
CA PHE A 214 -8.30 -8.09 -3.47
C PHE A 214 -9.81 -8.20 -3.19
N ASP A 215 -10.34 -9.42 -3.05
CA ASP A 215 -11.73 -9.63 -2.62
C ASP A 215 -11.77 -9.93 -1.12
N PRO A 216 -12.18 -8.98 -0.27
CA PRO A 216 -12.20 -9.15 1.18
C PRO A 216 -13.18 -10.22 1.67
N ARG A 217 -14.06 -10.75 0.79
CA ARG A 217 -14.99 -11.83 1.14
C ARG A 217 -14.34 -13.21 1.12
N CYS A 218 -13.26 -13.39 0.36
CA CYS A 218 -12.60 -14.69 0.19
C CYS A 218 -11.06 -14.64 0.21
N GLN A 219 -10.47 -13.49 0.47
CA GLN A 219 -9.02 -13.28 0.54
C GLN A 219 -8.67 -12.47 1.80
N PHE A 220 -7.47 -12.66 2.34
CA PHE A 220 -6.97 -11.91 3.49
C PHE A 220 -6.25 -10.64 3.08
N SER A 221 -5.58 -10.70 1.93
CA SER A 221 -4.84 -9.61 1.32
C SER A 221 -4.76 -9.82 -0.20
N SER A 222 -4.07 -8.95 -0.90
CA SER A 222 -3.82 -9.10 -2.34
C SER A 222 -2.79 -10.19 -2.68
N ALA A 223 -2.07 -10.76 -1.71
CA ALA A 223 -1.03 -11.76 -1.96
C ALA A 223 -1.60 -13.19 -2.09
N GLY A 224 -2.67 -13.52 -1.37
CA GLY A 224 -3.17 -14.88 -1.37
C GLY A 224 -4.50 -15.07 -0.64
N ARG A 225 -4.93 -16.33 -0.56
CA ARG A 225 -6.17 -16.77 0.11
C ARG A 225 -5.94 -17.28 1.52
N GLY A 226 -4.69 -17.35 1.96
CA GLY A 226 -4.30 -17.76 3.29
C GLY A 226 -3.89 -19.23 3.43
N ASP A 227 -4.14 -20.07 2.43
CA ASP A 227 -3.71 -21.46 2.34
C ASP A 227 -2.34 -21.64 1.67
N ASP A 228 -1.95 -20.65 0.87
CA ASP A 228 -0.75 -20.62 0.04
C ASP A 228 0.28 -19.56 0.45
N MET A 229 -0.08 -18.62 1.32
CA MET A 229 0.75 -17.47 1.70
C MET A 229 0.58 -17.13 3.20
N PRO A 230 1.58 -16.48 3.83
CA PRO A 230 1.43 -15.92 5.16
C PRO A 230 0.23 -14.97 5.27
N LEU A 231 -0.43 -15.01 6.42
CA LEU A 231 -1.59 -14.16 6.70
C LEU A 231 -1.12 -12.76 7.08
N PHE A 232 -1.02 -11.89 6.08
CA PHE A 232 -0.74 -10.47 6.33
C PHE A 232 -2.02 -9.72 6.66
N HIS A 233 -1.93 -8.78 7.60
CA HIS A 233 -3.05 -7.91 7.95
C HIS A 233 -2.60 -6.44 8.13
N PRO A 234 -3.52 -5.46 8.03
CA PRO A 234 -3.15 -4.04 8.02
C PRO A 234 -2.38 -3.57 9.26
N ALA A 235 -2.76 -4.03 10.47
CA ALA A 235 -2.04 -3.66 11.69
C ALA A 235 -0.60 -4.18 11.68
N GLU A 236 -0.36 -5.43 11.27
CA GLU A 236 0.99 -5.99 11.14
C GLU A 236 1.85 -5.18 10.15
N ARG A 237 1.27 -4.73 9.03
CA ARG A 237 2.00 -3.86 8.08
C ARG A 237 2.41 -2.55 8.72
N PHE A 238 1.53 -1.94 9.48
CA PHE A 238 1.83 -0.74 10.26
C PHE A 238 2.88 -0.99 11.33
N GLU A 239 2.72 -2.04 12.13
CA GLU A 239 3.65 -2.40 13.19
C GLU A 239 5.08 -2.55 12.67
N SER A 240 5.25 -3.39 11.65
CA SER A 240 6.57 -3.71 11.11
C SER A 240 7.24 -2.53 10.39
N ARG A 241 6.47 -1.58 9.86
CA ARG A 241 7.02 -0.48 9.04
C ARG A 241 7.04 0.89 9.74
N CYS A 242 6.34 1.04 10.87
CA CYS A 242 6.28 2.29 11.62
C CYS A 242 6.47 2.08 13.12
N LEU A 243 5.57 1.31 13.78
CA LEU A 243 5.47 1.26 15.22
C LEU A 243 6.71 0.64 15.87
N CYS A 244 7.21 -0.47 15.35
CA CYS A 244 8.36 -1.18 15.93
C CYS A 244 9.61 -0.29 16.03
N ALA A 245 9.82 0.62 15.08
CA ALA A 245 10.94 1.56 15.13
C ALA A 245 10.82 2.53 16.33
N GLN A 246 9.62 3.00 16.64
CA GLN A 246 9.40 3.85 17.82
C GLN A 246 9.53 3.06 19.12
N LEU A 247 8.95 1.85 19.19
CA LEU A 247 9.08 0.99 20.38
C LEU A 247 10.55 0.73 20.71
N LEU A 248 11.34 0.37 19.70
CA LEU A 248 12.78 0.16 19.84
C LEU A 248 13.50 1.43 20.30
N ALA A 249 13.15 2.59 19.75
CA ALA A 249 13.73 3.87 20.18
C ALA A 249 13.39 4.22 21.64
N LEU A 250 12.17 3.90 22.11
CA LEU A 250 11.79 4.05 23.53
C LEU A 250 12.61 3.11 24.42
N GLU A 251 12.75 1.84 24.06
CA GLU A 251 13.56 0.88 24.80
C GLU A 251 15.03 1.31 24.89
N GLN A 252 15.62 1.78 23.80
CA GLN A 252 17.00 2.25 23.76
C GLN A 252 17.26 3.49 24.67
N ARG A 253 16.21 4.26 24.94
CA ARG A 253 16.27 5.38 25.90
C ARG A 253 16.01 4.96 27.35
N GLY A 254 15.77 3.67 27.61
CA GLY A 254 15.39 3.17 28.93
C GLY A 254 13.92 3.40 29.31
N GLU A 255 13.07 3.73 28.32
CA GLU A 255 11.64 4.01 28.50
C GLU A 255 10.78 2.76 28.19
N GLY A 256 11.18 1.58 28.67
CA GLY A 256 10.53 0.29 28.37
C GLY A 256 9.05 0.25 28.76
N ASP A 257 8.67 0.87 29.89
CA ASP A 257 7.26 0.94 30.31
C ASP A 257 6.42 1.75 29.33
N ALA A 258 6.96 2.85 28.78
CA ALA A 258 6.27 3.63 27.77
C ALA A 258 6.14 2.87 26.45
N ALA A 259 7.16 2.10 26.06
CA ALA A 259 7.10 1.23 24.90
C ALA A 259 6.00 0.15 25.06
N LEU A 260 5.93 -0.49 26.22
CA LEU A 260 4.91 -1.48 26.51
C LEU A 260 3.50 -0.88 26.57
N ALA A 261 3.34 0.31 27.15
CA ALA A 261 2.06 1.03 27.19
C ALA A 261 1.57 1.38 25.78
N LEU A 262 2.45 1.89 24.92
CA LEU A 262 2.14 2.20 23.53
C LEU A 262 1.76 0.94 22.74
N PHE A 263 2.49 -0.16 22.91
CA PHE A 263 2.18 -1.42 22.24
C PHE A 263 0.83 -1.98 22.68
N ARG A 264 0.50 -1.93 23.98
CA ARG A 264 -0.82 -2.33 24.48
C ARG A 264 -1.94 -1.48 23.90
N LEU A 265 -1.77 -0.17 23.90
CA LEU A 265 -2.74 0.76 23.33
C LEU A 265 -3.02 0.43 21.85
N GLU A 266 -1.97 0.19 21.07
CA GLU A 266 -2.11 -0.20 19.67
C GLU A 266 -2.92 -1.51 19.54
N LYS A 267 -2.61 -2.55 20.32
CA LYS A 267 -3.34 -3.82 20.28
C LYS A 267 -4.81 -3.69 20.66
N GLU A 268 -5.13 -2.88 21.67
CA GLU A 268 -6.51 -2.62 22.07
C GLU A 268 -7.31 -1.92 20.95
N LEU A 269 -6.73 -0.88 20.35
CA LEU A 269 -7.35 -0.16 19.24
C LEU A 269 -7.46 -1.00 17.97
N ALA A 270 -6.44 -1.80 17.66
CA ALA A 270 -6.47 -2.74 16.54
C ALA A 270 -7.59 -3.77 16.72
N LEU A 271 -7.66 -4.40 17.91
CA LEU A 271 -8.70 -5.39 18.22
C LEU A 271 -10.11 -4.81 18.06
N GLU A 272 -10.35 -3.58 18.52
CA GLU A 272 -11.63 -2.92 18.34
C GLU A 272 -11.95 -2.64 16.86
N ALA A 273 -10.96 -2.15 16.10
CA ALA A 273 -11.10 -1.90 14.67
C ALA A 273 -11.42 -3.21 13.90
N TYR A 274 -10.74 -4.31 14.24
CA TYR A 274 -10.95 -5.63 13.62
C TYR A 274 -12.31 -6.24 13.98
N ARG A 275 -12.80 -6.07 15.22
CA ARG A 275 -14.17 -6.50 15.59
C ARG A 275 -15.22 -5.79 14.72
N ARG A 276 -15.08 -4.48 14.51
CA ARG A 276 -15.95 -3.72 13.61
C ARG A 276 -15.82 -4.19 12.16
N MET A 277 -14.59 -4.40 11.70
CA MET A 277 -14.30 -4.89 10.34
C MET A 277 -14.92 -6.27 10.10
N ARG A 278 -14.74 -7.21 11.04
CA ARG A 278 -15.31 -8.56 10.98
C ARG A 278 -16.84 -8.55 10.88
N SER A 279 -17.52 -7.76 11.69
CA SER A 279 -18.98 -7.61 11.61
C SER A 279 -19.44 -7.09 10.24
N ARG A 280 -18.74 -6.10 9.70
CA ARG A 280 -19.09 -5.48 8.40
C ARG A 280 -18.81 -6.39 7.22
N VAL A 281 -17.70 -7.14 7.23
CA VAL A 281 -17.40 -8.08 6.13
C VAL A 281 -18.29 -9.33 6.19
N ALA A 282 -18.69 -9.78 7.39
CA ALA A 282 -19.68 -10.84 7.55
C ALA A 282 -21.02 -10.46 6.90
N ALA A 283 -21.48 -9.22 7.11
CA ALA A 283 -22.69 -8.71 6.46
C ALA A 283 -22.59 -8.60 4.93
N ARG A 284 -21.36 -8.65 4.37
CA ARG A 284 -21.10 -8.68 2.92
C ARG A 284 -20.92 -10.10 2.37
N GLY A 285 -21.15 -11.13 3.18
CA GLY A 285 -21.08 -12.54 2.77
C GLY A 285 -19.66 -13.11 2.70
N ALA A 286 -18.78 -12.69 3.61
CA ALA A 286 -17.43 -13.24 3.71
C ALA A 286 -17.45 -14.73 4.07
N THR A 287 -16.45 -15.47 3.59
CA THR A 287 -16.28 -16.90 3.90
C THR A 287 -15.96 -17.13 5.38
N ALA A 288 -16.27 -18.33 5.86
CA ALA A 288 -15.93 -18.74 7.23
C ALA A 288 -14.42 -18.62 7.51
N LEU A 289 -13.58 -18.88 6.51
CA LEU A 289 -12.12 -18.77 6.63
C LEU A 289 -11.68 -17.33 6.89
N VAL A 290 -12.20 -16.36 6.15
CA VAL A 290 -11.93 -14.92 6.38
C VAL A 290 -12.42 -14.49 7.75
N LEU A 291 -13.62 -14.94 8.15
CA LEU A 291 -14.18 -14.59 9.46
C LEU A 291 -13.40 -15.22 10.63
N ALA A 292 -12.81 -16.38 10.43
CA ALA A 292 -11.97 -17.02 11.45
C ALA A 292 -10.59 -16.34 11.58
N TRP A 293 -10.08 -15.76 10.47
CA TRP A 293 -8.83 -15.01 10.46
C TRP A 293 -8.97 -13.64 11.16
N LEU A 294 -10.11 -12.93 10.96
CA LEU A 294 -10.42 -11.67 11.62
C LEU A 294 -10.84 -11.86 13.08
#